data_110b0a3aa9084afc06248565e1412ad8
#
_entry.id   110b0a3aa9084afc06248565e1412ad8
#
_cell.length_a   1.000
_cell.length_b   1.000
_cell.length_c   1.000
_cell.angle_alpha   90.00
_cell.angle_beta   90.00
_cell.angle_gamma   90.00
#
_symmetry.space_group_name_H-M   'P 1'
#
loop_
_entity.id
_entity.type
_entity.pdbx_description
1 polymer ?
#
loop_
_entity_poly.entity_id
_entity_poly.type
_entity_poly.pdbx_seq_one_letter_code
_entity_poly.pdbx_strand_id
1 'polypeptide(L)'
;MERKGIIAAGNMLVDHVHQIGQWPERGWLVEIVHSEHATGGAPLNVLLTLAKMHAGLPLQAIGLIGEDNDGDYITAMLDQYHINRQLVQRTSSAPTSMTQVMTDAEGQRTFFHSPGANRLLDLPAFEPLDAPLKIFHLGYLLLLESLD
;
A
#
# COMPACT_ATOMS: atom_id res chain seq x y z
N MET A 1 15.07 26.02 10.30
CA MET A 1 14.82 24.64 10.82
C MET A 1 15.46 23.65 9.85
N GLU A 2 16.26 22.71 10.34
CA GLU A 2 16.90 21.71 9.49
C GLU A 2 15.85 20.72 8.96
N ARG A 3 15.79 20.54 7.64
CA ARG A 3 14.85 19.57 7.03
C ARG A 3 15.34 18.15 7.28
N LYS A 4 14.48 17.31 7.84
CA LYS A 4 14.77 15.89 8.14
C LYS A 4 13.59 15.02 7.74
N GLY A 5 13.88 13.75 7.45
CA GLY A 5 12.87 12.72 7.23
C GLY A 5 12.36 12.64 5.79
N ILE A 6 11.45 11.68 5.64
CA ILE A 6 10.89 11.28 4.34
C ILE A 6 9.40 11.17 4.51
N ILE A 7 8.66 11.79 3.60
CA ILE A 7 7.24 11.48 3.34
C ILE A 7 7.18 10.57 2.12
N ALA A 8 6.43 9.49 2.23
CA ALA A 8 6.02 8.70 1.07
C ALA A 8 4.50 8.71 0.93
N ALA A 9 4.06 9.03 -0.26
CA ALA A 9 2.67 9.23 -0.62
C ALA A 9 2.30 8.43 -1.87
N GLY A 10 1.02 8.11 -2.02
CA GLY A 10 0.49 7.49 -3.22
C GLY A 10 -0.26 6.20 -2.93
N ASN A 11 -0.11 5.20 -3.82
CA ASN A 11 -0.86 3.97 -3.71
C ASN A 11 -0.41 3.12 -2.53
N MET A 12 -1.34 2.88 -1.63
CA MET A 12 -1.21 1.94 -0.52
C MET A 12 -2.19 0.79 -0.75
N LEU A 13 -1.74 -0.43 -0.61
CA LEU A 13 -2.57 -1.61 -0.86
C LEU A 13 -2.15 -2.80 0.00
N VAL A 14 -2.97 -3.82 0.00
CA VAL A 14 -2.65 -5.13 0.55
C VAL A 14 -2.53 -6.15 -0.57
N ASP A 15 -1.44 -6.88 -0.61
CA ASP A 15 -1.25 -8.03 -1.47
C ASP A 15 -1.76 -9.29 -0.76
N HIS A 16 -2.78 -9.94 -1.31
CA HIS A 16 -3.25 -11.25 -0.90
C HIS A 16 -2.58 -12.29 -1.80
N VAL A 17 -1.57 -12.96 -1.26
CA VAL A 17 -0.72 -13.90 -2.02
C VAL A 17 -1.22 -15.32 -1.82
N HIS A 18 -1.47 -16.01 -2.91
CA HIS A 18 -1.97 -17.37 -2.94
C HIS A 18 -1.04 -18.27 -3.75
N GLN A 19 -0.69 -19.42 -3.19
CA GLN A 19 0.01 -20.47 -3.90
C GLN A 19 -1.00 -21.46 -4.49
N ILE A 20 -0.83 -21.76 -5.78
CA ILE A 20 -1.60 -22.77 -6.53
C ILE A 20 -0.64 -23.78 -7.16
N GLY A 21 -1.07 -25.02 -7.29
CA GLY A 21 -0.24 -26.06 -7.93
C GLY A 21 -0.10 -25.86 -9.44
N GLN A 22 -1.17 -25.44 -10.08
CA GLN A 22 -1.22 -25.17 -11.52
C GLN A 22 -2.36 -24.20 -11.82
N TRP A 23 -2.33 -23.56 -12.98
CA TRP A 23 -3.46 -22.77 -13.45
C TRP A 23 -4.60 -23.69 -13.88
N PRO A 24 -5.84 -23.41 -13.43
CA PRO A 24 -7.00 -24.16 -13.90
C PRO A 24 -7.35 -23.77 -15.34
N GLU A 25 -7.97 -24.66 -16.06
CA GLU A 25 -8.67 -24.30 -17.29
C GLU A 25 -9.82 -23.34 -16.98
N ARG A 26 -10.21 -22.52 -17.96
CA ARG A 26 -11.30 -21.55 -17.79
C ARG A 26 -12.60 -22.26 -17.39
N GLY A 27 -13.17 -21.83 -16.29
CA GLY A 27 -14.40 -22.41 -15.73
C GLY A 27 -14.16 -23.59 -14.76
N TRP A 28 -12.91 -23.99 -14.56
CA TRP A 28 -12.52 -25.02 -13.60
C TRP A 28 -12.04 -24.40 -12.30
N LEU A 29 -11.88 -25.24 -11.30
CA LEU A 29 -11.37 -24.86 -9.99
C LEU A 29 -9.97 -25.42 -9.74
N VAL A 30 -9.15 -24.74 -8.97
CA VAL A 30 -7.88 -25.23 -8.44
C VAL A 30 -7.82 -24.95 -6.92
N GLU A 31 -7.12 -25.81 -6.21
CA GLU A 31 -6.88 -25.62 -4.79
C GLU A 31 -5.84 -24.52 -4.55
N ILE A 32 -6.13 -23.62 -3.59
CA ILE A 32 -5.14 -22.72 -3.01
C ILE A 32 -4.47 -23.47 -1.85
N VAL A 33 -3.20 -23.82 -2.01
CA VAL A 33 -2.46 -24.63 -1.03
C VAL A 33 -1.89 -23.82 0.14
N HIS A 34 -1.68 -22.52 -0.08
CA HIS A 34 -1.20 -21.58 0.94
C HIS A 34 -1.68 -20.17 0.63
N SER A 35 -1.96 -19.39 1.68
CA SER A 35 -2.31 -17.98 1.55
C SER A 35 -1.60 -17.16 2.62
N GLU A 36 -1.13 -16.00 2.22
CA GLU A 36 -0.59 -14.97 3.10
C GLU A 36 -0.98 -13.58 2.60
N HIS A 37 -0.80 -12.56 3.40
CA HIS A 37 -1.01 -11.18 2.99
C HIS A 37 0.14 -10.31 3.47
N ALA A 38 0.40 -9.25 2.72
CA ALA A 38 1.44 -8.27 2.99
C ALA A 38 0.98 -6.88 2.55
N THR A 39 1.56 -5.86 3.14
CA THR A 39 1.39 -4.50 2.61
C THR A 39 2.10 -4.38 1.27
N GLY A 40 1.51 -3.66 0.36
CA GLY A 40 2.05 -3.37 -0.97
C GLY A 40 1.91 -1.90 -1.34
N GLY A 41 2.42 -1.58 -2.52
CA GLY A 41 2.51 -0.22 -3.03
C GLY A 41 3.84 0.45 -2.67
N ALA A 42 4.33 1.28 -3.59
CA ALA A 42 5.66 1.89 -3.45
C ALA A 42 5.84 2.72 -2.16
N PRO A 43 4.87 3.55 -1.73
CA PRO A 43 5.01 4.32 -0.50
C PRO A 43 5.22 3.46 0.74
N LEU A 44 4.40 2.42 0.92
CA LEU A 44 4.51 1.51 2.07
C LEU A 44 5.83 0.72 2.02
N ASN A 45 6.21 0.22 0.84
CA ASN A 45 7.46 -0.52 0.68
C ASN A 45 8.68 0.34 1.06
N VAL A 46 8.72 1.59 0.64
CA VAL A 46 9.81 2.52 1.00
C VAL A 46 9.83 2.77 2.50
N LEU A 47 8.70 3.15 3.10
CA LEU A 47 8.64 3.50 4.51
C LEU A 47 8.95 2.33 5.43
N LEU A 48 8.35 1.16 5.17
CA LEU A 48 8.57 -0.03 5.98
C LEU A 48 10.00 -0.56 5.84
N THR A 49 10.59 -0.48 4.64
CA THR A 49 12.00 -0.87 4.45
C THR A 49 12.92 0.03 5.25
N LEU A 50 12.76 1.35 5.18
CA LEU A 50 13.57 2.30 5.94
C LEU A 50 13.39 2.14 7.45
N ALA A 51 12.17 1.87 7.91
CA ALA A 51 11.90 1.61 9.32
C ALA A 51 12.59 0.33 9.80
N LYS A 52 12.49 -0.76 9.03
CA LYS A 52 13.17 -2.04 9.32
C LYS A 52 14.69 -1.94 9.30
N MET A 53 15.24 -1.07 8.49
CA MET A 53 16.69 -0.79 8.45
C MET A 53 17.16 0.08 9.61
N HIS A 54 16.25 0.51 10.50
CA HIS A 54 16.57 1.43 11.60
C HIS A 54 17.30 2.69 11.13
N ALA A 55 16.83 3.27 10.02
CA ALA A 55 17.49 4.41 9.38
C ALA A 55 17.55 5.70 10.26
N GLY A 56 16.84 5.71 11.40
CA GLY A 56 16.86 6.84 12.34
C GLY A 56 16.26 8.13 11.78
N LEU A 57 15.43 8.01 10.76
CA LEU A 57 14.78 9.13 10.07
C LEU A 57 13.30 9.24 10.48
N PRO A 58 12.77 10.46 10.66
CA PRO A 58 11.33 10.66 10.71
C PRO A 58 10.67 10.18 9.42
N LEU A 59 9.70 9.27 9.54
CA LEU A 59 8.97 8.68 8.42
C LEU A 59 7.49 9.04 8.52
N GLN A 60 6.89 9.49 7.43
CA GLN A 60 5.49 9.86 7.37
C GLN A 60 4.83 9.29 6.11
N ALA A 61 3.60 8.82 6.26
CA ALA A 61 2.78 8.29 5.19
C ALA A 61 1.67 9.25 4.80
N ILE A 62 1.38 9.37 3.52
CA ILE A 62 0.16 10.01 2.98
C ILE A 62 -0.51 9.02 2.04
N GLY A 63 -1.81 8.81 2.24
CA GLY A 63 -2.59 7.92 1.39
C GLY A 63 -4.06 7.92 1.76
N LEU A 64 -4.83 7.15 1.01
CA LEU A 64 -6.25 6.94 1.24
C LEU A 64 -6.54 5.44 1.27
N ILE A 65 -7.15 4.98 2.35
CA ILE A 65 -7.54 3.58 2.57
C ILE A 65 -9.02 3.48 2.87
N GLY A 66 -9.60 2.30 2.71
CA GLY A 66 -10.99 2.03 3.06
C GLY A 66 -11.22 1.85 4.55
N GLU A 67 -12.49 1.83 4.94
CA GLU A 67 -12.94 1.45 6.28
C GLU A 67 -13.19 -0.07 6.33
N ASP A 68 -12.11 -0.86 6.17
CA ASP A 68 -12.15 -2.31 6.07
C ASP A 68 -10.92 -2.97 6.73
N ASN A 69 -10.90 -4.30 6.74
CA ASN A 69 -9.84 -5.08 7.36
C ASN A 69 -8.46 -4.82 6.72
N ASP A 70 -8.39 -4.62 5.42
CA ASP A 70 -7.13 -4.30 4.74
C ASP A 70 -6.61 -2.91 5.13
N GLY A 71 -7.52 -1.94 5.29
CA GLY A 71 -7.19 -0.63 5.85
C GLY A 71 -6.70 -0.70 7.29
N ASP A 72 -7.32 -1.54 8.11
CA ASP A 72 -6.87 -1.80 9.49
C ASP A 72 -5.48 -2.45 9.51
N TYR A 73 -5.22 -3.39 8.61
CA TYR A 73 -3.93 -4.03 8.48
C TYR A 73 -2.82 -3.02 8.11
N ILE A 74 -3.06 -2.15 7.12
CA ILE A 74 -2.10 -1.09 6.76
C ILE A 74 -1.83 -0.17 7.97
N THR A 75 -2.89 0.25 8.67
CA THR A 75 -2.78 1.10 9.85
C THR A 75 -1.94 0.44 10.94
N ALA A 76 -2.20 -0.83 11.24
CA ALA A 76 -1.45 -1.60 12.25
C ALA A 76 0.03 -1.72 11.88
N MET A 77 0.36 -1.93 10.60
CA MET A 77 1.74 -2.01 10.14
C MET A 77 2.47 -0.66 10.28
N LEU A 78 1.82 0.46 9.96
CA LEU A 78 2.40 1.77 10.15
C LEU A 78 2.67 2.06 11.63
N ASP A 79 1.74 1.72 12.52
CA ASP A 79 1.88 1.88 13.97
C ASP A 79 3.01 0.99 14.52
N GLN A 80 3.06 -0.28 14.11
CA GLN A 80 4.10 -1.23 14.53
C GLN A 80 5.51 -0.73 14.25
N TYR A 81 5.69 -0.05 13.12
CA TYR A 81 7.00 0.48 12.69
C TYR A 81 7.17 1.98 13.02
N HIS A 82 6.31 2.55 13.85
CA HIS A 82 6.37 3.94 14.30
C HIS A 82 6.43 4.96 13.16
N ILE A 83 5.73 4.68 12.06
CA ILE A 83 5.60 5.58 10.93
C ILE A 83 4.43 6.53 11.19
N ASN A 84 4.67 7.83 11.09
CA ASN A 84 3.60 8.82 11.25
C ASN A 84 2.55 8.66 10.14
N ARG A 85 1.31 8.38 10.54
CA ARG A 85 0.18 8.15 9.63
C ARG A 85 -0.95 9.17 9.75
N GLN A 86 -0.70 10.32 10.38
CA GLN A 86 -1.73 11.34 10.57
C GLN A 86 -2.37 11.82 9.27
N LEU A 87 -1.65 11.70 8.15
CA LEU A 87 -2.13 12.03 6.80
C LEU A 87 -2.60 10.81 5.98
N VAL A 88 -2.73 9.66 6.61
CA VAL A 88 -3.42 8.51 6.01
C VAL A 88 -4.90 8.62 6.35
N GLN A 89 -5.69 8.96 5.35
CA GLN A 89 -7.12 9.17 5.49
C GLN A 89 -7.89 7.87 5.24
N ARG A 90 -9.11 7.79 5.78
CA ARG A 90 -10.03 6.67 5.52
C ARG A 90 -11.26 7.17 4.77
N THR A 91 -11.83 6.30 3.94
CA THR A 91 -13.07 6.56 3.22
C THR A 91 -14.00 5.35 3.28
N SER A 92 -15.29 5.64 3.42
CA SER A 92 -16.36 4.64 3.24
C SER A 92 -16.81 4.51 1.78
N SER A 93 -16.32 5.38 0.89
CA SER A 93 -16.74 5.44 -0.52
C SER A 93 -16.10 4.37 -1.40
N ALA A 94 -15.01 3.75 -0.95
CA ALA A 94 -14.32 2.68 -1.66
C ALA A 94 -13.57 1.77 -0.68
N PRO A 95 -13.39 0.49 -1.00
CA PRO A 95 -12.54 -0.40 -0.21
C PRO A 95 -11.08 -0.02 -0.34
N THR A 96 -10.25 -0.49 0.58
CA THR A 96 -8.79 -0.41 0.45
C THR A 96 -8.35 -1.08 -0.85
N SER A 97 -7.38 -0.48 -1.52
CA SER A 97 -6.77 -1.09 -2.70
C SER A 97 -6.14 -2.43 -2.35
N MET A 98 -6.30 -3.40 -3.24
CA MET A 98 -5.74 -4.72 -3.02
C MET A 98 -5.31 -5.39 -4.32
N THR A 99 -4.40 -6.34 -4.21
CA THR A 99 -3.98 -7.19 -5.32
C THR A 99 -4.08 -8.65 -4.91
N GLN A 100 -4.80 -9.45 -5.67
CA GLN A 100 -4.73 -10.91 -5.58
C GLN A 100 -3.52 -11.37 -6.40
N VAL A 101 -2.56 -12.01 -5.76
CA VAL A 101 -1.34 -12.50 -6.37
C VAL A 101 -1.37 -14.02 -6.41
N MET A 102 -1.55 -14.59 -7.59
CA MET A 102 -1.48 -16.05 -7.77
C MET A 102 -0.05 -16.43 -8.13
N THR A 103 0.54 -17.31 -7.33
CA THR A 103 1.88 -17.87 -7.57
C THR A 103 1.75 -19.35 -7.87
N ASP A 104 2.19 -19.79 -9.04
CA ASP A 104 2.14 -21.20 -9.43
C ASP A 104 3.33 -22.00 -8.90
N ALA A 105 3.36 -23.30 -9.19
CA ALA A 105 4.43 -24.20 -8.74
C ALA A 105 5.81 -23.85 -9.32
N GLU A 106 5.86 -23.11 -10.42
CA GLU A 106 7.10 -22.66 -11.07
C GLU A 106 7.59 -21.31 -10.48
N GLY A 107 6.80 -20.72 -9.57
CA GLY A 107 7.09 -19.42 -8.95
C GLY A 107 6.68 -18.23 -9.82
N GLN A 108 5.95 -18.44 -10.90
CA GLN A 108 5.40 -17.36 -11.71
C GLN A 108 4.24 -16.69 -10.99
N ARG A 109 4.22 -15.36 -11.01
CA ARG A 109 3.22 -14.55 -10.35
C ARG A 109 2.31 -13.87 -11.37
N THR A 110 1.00 -13.93 -11.11
CA THR A 110 -0.03 -13.23 -11.88
C THR A 110 -0.86 -12.38 -10.92
N PHE A 111 -1.20 -11.18 -11.34
CA PHE A 111 -1.78 -10.15 -10.48
C PHE A 111 -3.17 -9.77 -10.96
N PHE A 112 -4.13 -9.74 -10.00
CA PHE A 112 -5.47 -9.19 -10.21
C PHE A 112 -5.63 -8.01 -9.27
N HIS A 113 -5.61 -6.80 -9.81
CA HIS A 113 -5.55 -5.57 -9.05
C HIS A 113 -6.90 -4.88 -8.97
N SER A 114 -7.26 -4.45 -7.75
CA SER A 114 -8.38 -3.55 -7.48
C SER A 114 -7.84 -2.24 -6.94
N PRO A 115 -7.99 -1.12 -7.67
CA PRO A 115 -7.45 0.18 -7.25
C PRO A 115 -8.13 0.77 -6.01
N GLY A 116 -9.40 0.42 -5.76
CA GLY A 116 -10.10 0.83 -4.54
C GLY A 116 -9.98 2.32 -4.21
N ALA A 117 -9.69 2.61 -2.94
CA ALA A 117 -9.58 3.98 -2.42
C ALA A 117 -8.45 4.80 -3.06
N ASN A 118 -7.40 4.16 -3.59
CA ASN A 118 -6.31 4.89 -4.27
C ASN A 118 -6.82 5.74 -5.46
N ARG A 119 -7.91 5.33 -6.10
CA ARG A 119 -8.58 6.06 -7.17
C ARG A 119 -9.10 7.43 -6.74
N LEU A 120 -9.41 7.56 -5.46
CA LEU A 120 -10.03 8.75 -4.86
C LEU A 120 -9.01 9.64 -4.14
N LEU A 121 -7.72 9.23 -4.08
CA LEU A 121 -6.67 10.07 -3.49
C LEU A 121 -6.47 11.30 -4.35
N ASP A 122 -6.74 12.48 -3.77
CA ASP A 122 -6.78 13.76 -4.48
C ASP A 122 -5.94 14.82 -3.76
N LEU A 123 -5.71 15.95 -4.42
CA LEU A 123 -4.88 17.06 -3.96
C LEU A 123 -5.15 17.52 -2.53
N PRO A 124 -6.39 17.60 -2.02
CA PRO A 124 -6.64 17.99 -0.63
C PRO A 124 -5.94 17.10 0.42
N ALA A 125 -5.63 15.85 0.09
CA ALA A 125 -4.87 14.97 1.00
C ALA A 125 -3.44 15.47 1.26
N PHE A 126 -2.91 16.32 0.40
CA PHE A 126 -1.55 16.85 0.46
C PHE A 126 -1.48 18.28 1.03
N GLU A 127 -2.61 18.98 1.20
CA GLU A 127 -2.63 20.36 1.74
C GLU A 127 -2.00 20.51 3.13
N PRO A 128 -2.12 19.53 4.07
CA PRO A 128 -1.51 19.63 5.40
C PRO A 128 0.02 19.41 5.42
N LEU A 129 0.70 19.43 4.27
CA LEU A 129 2.14 19.26 4.16
C LEU A 129 2.91 20.49 4.69
N ASP A 130 2.92 20.68 6.02
CA ASP A 130 3.68 21.75 6.70
C ASP A 130 4.86 21.19 7.52
N ALA A 131 5.35 20.01 7.18
CA ALA A 131 6.45 19.40 7.91
C ALA A 131 7.81 19.75 7.28
N PRO A 132 8.85 19.98 8.10
CA PRO A 132 10.21 20.26 7.60
C PRO A 132 10.88 18.99 7.06
N LEU A 133 10.32 18.42 6.02
CA LEU A 133 10.78 17.18 5.40
C LEU A 133 11.85 17.44 4.35
N LYS A 134 12.74 16.49 4.22
CA LYS A 134 13.84 16.55 3.27
C LYS A 134 13.50 15.93 1.92
N ILE A 135 12.75 14.83 1.94
CA ILE A 135 12.38 14.05 0.74
C ILE A 135 10.88 13.84 0.73
N PHE A 136 10.27 14.10 -0.41
CA PHE A 136 8.92 13.71 -0.73
C PHE A 136 8.96 12.65 -1.85
N HIS A 137 8.43 11.47 -1.56
CA HIS A 137 8.33 10.36 -2.51
C HIS A 137 6.86 10.17 -2.88
N LEU A 138 6.53 10.33 -4.16
CA LEU A 138 5.21 9.99 -4.71
C LEU A 138 5.34 8.73 -5.57
N GLY A 139 4.65 7.66 -5.16
CA GLY A 139 4.75 6.37 -5.82
C GLY A 139 3.53 6.02 -6.65
N TYR A 140 3.78 5.51 -7.87
CA TYR A 140 2.78 5.00 -8.81
C TYR A 140 1.69 6.02 -9.19
N LEU A 141 2.10 7.18 -9.69
CA LEU A 141 1.19 8.23 -10.12
C LEU A 141 0.12 7.72 -11.11
N LEU A 142 0.49 6.85 -12.03
CA LEU A 142 -0.43 6.25 -13.02
C LEU A 142 -1.57 5.40 -12.43
N LEU A 143 -1.50 5.04 -11.14
CA LEU A 143 -2.58 4.35 -10.42
C LEU A 143 -3.43 5.29 -9.55
N LEU A 144 -3.16 6.59 -9.59
CA LEU A 144 -3.80 7.62 -8.79
C LEU A 144 -4.65 8.49 -9.72
N GLU A 145 -5.76 7.94 -10.20
CA GLU A 145 -6.60 8.53 -11.26
C GLU A 145 -7.04 9.98 -10.97
N SER A 146 -7.24 10.34 -9.70
CA SER A 146 -7.62 11.71 -9.32
C SER A 146 -6.47 12.72 -9.32
N LEU A 147 -5.23 12.24 -9.48
CA LEU A 147 -4.02 13.08 -9.55
C LEU A 147 -3.42 13.15 -10.96
N ASP A 148 -3.96 12.38 -11.92
CA ASP A 148 -3.48 12.32 -13.31
C ASP A 148 -4.11 13.39 -14.20
#